data_1c06c4295f138fb9673f0bdbd7f55a15
#
_entry.id   1c06c4295f138fb9673f0bdbd7f55a15
#
_cell.length_a   1.000
_cell.length_b   1.000
_cell.length_c   1.000
_cell.angle_alpha   90.00
_cell.angle_beta   90.00
_cell.angle_gamma   90.00
#
_symmetry.space_group_name_H-M   'P 1'
#
loop_
_entity.id
_entity.type
_entity.pdbx_description
1 polymer ?
#
loop_
_entity_poly.entity_id
_entity_poly.type
_entity_poly.pdbx_seq_one_letter_code
_entity_poly.pdbx_strand_id
1 'polypeptide(L)'
;MILLIDNYDSFVYNIYEYVRILGSEEVVCRRNDEITLDEIRKMRPSKIILSPGPKHPRDSGICLEILRENLDIELDAPILGVCLGHQAIGLSFGGEISRLQTPRHGKSSKMQILKDSPLFSGLPLEFDVMRYHSLYVSEKALPNELEILAKSADDGIIMAFRHKTREIYGVQFHPESYFTQYGKKIITNFLNLNQKENKMSDFAPFMTKLQKNYPLDSSDYEVICESLHEKDYDIVQLAGLLVLISEKSLYPDSLAALVKNILKYSNTFVDDRANFDIVGTGGDKLRTINISTATAFILAAMGVRVSKHGNGAITSKSGSSDVLRELGVKLNANLDENRALQDKTGLMFLHAPFFHPIVGEVREVRNRLKIGSVFNVLGPLLNPNLNLRYQIMGNYLGEINELLAKTLLNLGRKHAIVAHGMDGMDEISLCDETLIHEVKDGRILEYKITPEQFGFTRAFHKDIEGSNARENADVLRATLRGEISGAKFDIVVLNAMFGLYVANKFSSPMQAKEPIIRAIKSGAVWEYFQKYIANFA
;
A
#
# COMPACT_ATOMS: atom_id res chain seq x y z
N MET A 1 -10.56 -10.49 -11.96
CA MET A 1 -11.75 -10.71 -12.83
C MET A 1 -11.58 -11.99 -13.62
N ILE A 2 -12.66 -12.77 -13.79
CA ILE A 2 -12.66 -14.07 -14.48
C ILE A 2 -13.21 -13.89 -15.88
N LEU A 3 -12.51 -14.41 -16.90
CA LEU A 3 -12.95 -14.37 -18.29
C LEU A 3 -13.59 -15.70 -18.69
N LEU A 4 -14.85 -15.68 -19.13
CA LEU A 4 -15.56 -16.81 -19.70
C LEU A 4 -15.65 -16.63 -21.23
N ILE A 5 -15.08 -17.54 -21.98
CA ILE A 5 -15.17 -17.58 -23.44
C ILE A 5 -16.39 -18.43 -23.84
N ASP A 6 -17.37 -17.80 -24.47
CA ASP A 6 -18.59 -18.46 -24.95
C ASP A 6 -18.36 -19.03 -26.36
N ASN A 7 -18.41 -20.35 -26.48
CA ASN A 7 -18.36 -21.09 -27.74
C ASN A 7 -19.75 -21.35 -28.31
N TYR A 8 -20.73 -20.46 -28.08
CA TYR A 8 -22.11 -20.56 -28.56
C TYR A 8 -22.89 -21.77 -28.01
N ASP A 9 -22.63 -22.11 -26.73
CA ASP A 9 -23.34 -23.17 -26.04
C ASP A 9 -24.57 -22.67 -25.28
N SER A 10 -25.65 -23.46 -25.27
CA SER A 10 -26.87 -23.09 -24.56
C SER A 10 -26.72 -23.06 -23.03
N PHE A 11 -25.70 -23.73 -22.47
CA PHE A 11 -25.47 -23.82 -21.02
C PHE A 11 -24.38 -22.87 -20.51
N VAL A 12 -23.82 -22.03 -21.37
CA VAL A 12 -22.76 -21.08 -20.98
C VAL A 12 -23.18 -20.20 -19.81
N TYR A 13 -24.44 -19.74 -19.80
CA TYR A 13 -24.95 -18.90 -18.72
C TYR A 13 -25.12 -19.65 -17.40
N ASN A 14 -25.24 -20.99 -17.41
CA ASN A 14 -25.20 -21.77 -16.18
C ASN A 14 -23.78 -21.75 -15.56
N ILE A 15 -22.74 -21.84 -16.40
CA ILE A 15 -21.35 -21.67 -15.96
C ILE A 15 -21.16 -20.26 -15.42
N TYR A 16 -21.60 -19.23 -16.17
CA TYR A 16 -21.54 -17.83 -15.75
C TYR A 16 -22.16 -17.62 -14.36
N GLU A 17 -23.40 -18.11 -14.15
CA GLU A 17 -24.08 -17.97 -12.87
C GLU A 17 -23.39 -18.75 -11.74
N TYR A 18 -22.87 -19.94 -12.01
CA TYR A 18 -22.12 -20.68 -10.98
C TYR A 18 -20.85 -19.94 -10.60
N VAL A 19 -20.08 -19.44 -11.56
CA VAL A 19 -18.86 -18.66 -11.30
C VAL A 19 -19.17 -17.38 -10.53
N ARG A 20 -20.26 -16.68 -10.91
CA ARG A 20 -20.71 -15.46 -10.24
C ARG A 20 -21.16 -15.67 -8.79
N ILE A 21 -21.84 -16.80 -8.52
CA ILE A 21 -22.37 -17.12 -7.18
C ILE A 21 -21.28 -17.70 -6.26
N LEU A 22 -20.38 -18.51 -6.82
CA LEU A 22 -19.37 -19.25 -6.06
C LEU A 22 -18.04 -18.50 -5.94
N GLY A 23 -17.79 -17.54 -6.81
CA GLY A 23 -16.59 -16.69 -6.82
C GLY A 23 -16.82 -15.33 -6.17
N SER A 24 -15.74 -14.64 -5.84
CA SER A 24 -15.74 -13.26 -5.33
C SER A 24 -15.36 -12.22 -6.37
N GLU A 25 -14.97 -12.65 -7.57
CA GLU A 25 -14.47 -11.79 -8.63
C GLU A 25 -15.55 -11.47 -9.67
N GLU A 26 -15.41 -10.33 -10.34
CA GLU A 26 -16.22 -9.99 -11.50
C GLU A 26 -16.06 -11.05 -12.61
N VAL A 27 -17.16 -11.43 -13.25
CA VAL A 27 -17.17 -12.38 -14.36
C VAL A 27 -17.52 -11.64 -15.64
N VAL A 28 -16.65 -11.73 -16.63
CA VAL A 28 -16.86 -11.15 -17.97
C VAL A 28 -17.01 -12.29 -18.97
N CYS A 29 -18.15 -12.33 -19.67
CA CYS A 29 -18.41 -13.29 -20.75
C CYS A 29 -18.19 -12.60 -22.11
N ARG A 30 -17.44 -13.29 -23.01
CA ARG A 30 -17.20 -12.84 -24.40
C ARG A 30 -17.29 -14.02 -25.34
N ARG A 31 -17.86 -13.82 -26.51
CA ARG A 31 -17.90 -14.86 -27.55
C ARG A 31 -16.51 -15.11 -28.14
N ASN A 32 -16.29 -16.33 -28.59
CA ASN A 32 -14.98 -16.78 -29.08
C ASN A 32 -14.51 -16.11 -30.38
N ASP A 33 -15.38 -15.32 -31.03
CA ASP A 33 -15.14 -14.53 -32.24
C ASP A 33 -15.32 -13.01 -32.02
N GLU A 34 -15.64 -12.58 -30.79
CA GLU A 34 -15.89 -11.15 -30.44
C GLU A 34 -14.78 -10.54 -29.56
N ILE A 35 -13.71 -11.26 -29.29
CA ILE A 35 -12.58 -10.79 -28.47
C ILE A 35 -11.25 -11.17 -29.11
N THR A 36 -10.24 -10.33 -28.95
CA THR A 36 -8.88 -10.54 -29.44
C THR A 36 -7.92 -10.85 -28.30
N LEU A 37 -6.77 -11.45 -28.62
CA LEU A 37 -5.70 -11.68 -27.64
C LEU A 37 -5.20 -10.39 -26.98
N ASP A 38 -5.07 -9.31 -27.75
CA ASP A 38 -4.62 -8.03 -27.22
C ASP A 38 -5.59 -7.43 -26.20
N GLU A 39 -6.90 -7.63 -26.40
CA GLU A 39 -7.90 -7.25 -25.40
C GLU A 39 -7.79 -8.12 -24.16
N ILE A 40 -7.61 -9.43 -24.31
CA ILE A 40 -7.41 -10.37 -23.17
C ILE A 40 -6.15 -10.01 -22.38
N ARG A 41 -5.03 -9.69 -23.05
CA ARG A 41 -3.79 -9.22 -22.40
C ARG A 41 -4.03 -7.95 -21.58
N LYS A 42 -4.77 -6.98 -22.13
CA LYS A 42 -5.12 -5.73 -21.43
C LYS A 42 -6.04 -5.98 -20.23
N MET A 43 -6.96 -6.92 -20.34
CA MET A 43 -7.89 -7.29 -19.28
C MET A 43 -7.19 -7.99 -18.11
N ARG A 44 -6.08 -8.70 -18.34
CA ARG A 44 -5.34 -9.49 -17.34
C ARG A 44 -6.25 -10.34 -16.46
N PRO A 45 -7.00 -11.30 -17.04
CA PRO A 45 -7.92 -12.11 -16.26
C PRO A 45 -7.13 -12.95 -15.22
N SER A 46 -7.70 -13.06 -14.03
CA SER A 46 -7.17 -13.93 -12.96
C SER A 46 -7.36 -15.41 -13.27
N LYS A 47 -8.40 -15.74 -14.07
CA LYS A 47 -8.73 -17.08 -14.54
C LYS A 47 -9.46 -17.00 -15.87
N ILE A 48 -9.36 -18.08 -16.66
CA ILE A 48 -10.06 -18.20 -17.95
C ILE A 48 -10.85 -19.52 -17.97
N ILE A 49 -12.12 -19.45 -18.39
CA ILE A 49 -12.96 -20.62 -18.62
C ILE A 49 -13.32 -20.69 -20.10
N LEU A 50 -13.01 -21.82 -20.73
CA LEU A 50 -13.38 -22.12 -22.11
C LEU A 50 -14.66 -22.98 -22.08
N SER A 51 -15.78 -22.43 -22.56
CA SER A 51 -17.08 -23.06 -22.44
C SER A 51 -17.25 -24.30 -23.34
N PRO A 52 -18.31 -25.08 -23.12
CA PRO A 52 -18.82 -26.04 -24.11
C PRO A 52 -19.15 -25.33 -25.45
N GLY A 53 -19.40 -26.10 -26.49
CA GLY A 53 -19.83 -25.60 -27.80
C GLY A 53 -20.20 -26.70 -28.78
N PRO A 54 -20.95 -26.36 -29.88
CA PRO A 54 -21.55 -27.34 -30.77
C PRO A 54 -20.63 -27.88 -31.88
N LYS A 55 -19.48 -27.24 -32.13
CA LYS A 55 -18.63 -27.55 -33.30
C LYS A 55 -17.44 -28.46 -32.95
N HIS A 56 -16.52 -28.60 -33.90
CA HIS A 56 -15.23 -29.21 -33.68
C HIS A 56 -14.30 -28.25 -32.94
N PRO A 57 -13.39 -28.70 -32.04
CA PRO A 57 -12.48 -27.79 -31.30
C PRO A 57 -11.55 -26.98 -32.20
N ARG A 58 -11.34 -27.35 -33.47
CA ARG A 58 -10.64 -26.50 -34.46
C ARG A 58 -11.38 -25.22 -34.77
N ASP A 59 -12.69 -25.19 -34.55
CA ASP A 59 -13.58 -24.06 -34.82
C ASP A 59 -13.84 -23.21 -33.56
N SER A 60 -13.08 -23.42 -32.49
CA SER A 60 -13.26 -22.72 -31.21
C SER A 60 -12.62 -21.29 -31.16
N GLY A 61 -12.24 -20.76 -32.32
CA GLY A 61 -11.77 -19.40 -32.47
C GLY A 61 -10.62 -19.05 -31.52
N ILE A 62 -10.78 -17.96 -30.75
CA ILE A 62 -9.79 -17.43 -29.82
C ILE A 62 -9.31 -18.45 -28.77
N CYS A 63 -10.08 -19.51 -28.47
CA CYS A 63 -9.68 -20.51 -27.49
C CYS A 63 -8.34 -21.18 -27.82
N LEU A 64 -8.07 -21.46 -29.09
CA LEU A 64 -6.81 -22.05 -29.53
C LEU A 64 -5.65 -21.06 -29.42
N GLU A 65 -5.92 -19.79 -29.64
CA GLU A 65 -4.92 -18.71 -29.53
C GLU A 65 -4.56 -18.48 -28.05
N ILE A 66 -5.56 -18.41 -27.16
CA ILE A 66 -5.36 -18.31 -25.70
C ILE A 66 -4.47 -19.46 -25.19
N LEU A 67 -4.72 -20.69 -25.64
CA LEU A 67 -3.95 -21.85 -25.21
C LEU A 67 -2.50 -21.82 -25.69
N ARG A 68 -2.25 -21.31 -26.90
CA ARG A 68 -0.89 -21.09 -27.43
C ARG A 68 -0.17 -19.98 -26.66
N GLU A 69 -0.86 -18.85 -26.44
CA GLU A 69 -0.31 -17.71 -25.71
C GLU A 69 0.04 -18.07 -24.26
N ASN A 70 -0.84 -18.82 -23.58
CA ASN A 70 -0.55 -19.31 -22.24
C ASN A 70 0.68 -20.23 -22.21
N LEU A 71 1.04 -20.83 -23.36
CA LEU A 71 2.29 -21.59 -23.52
C LEU A 71 3.52 -20.69 -23.54
N ASP A 72 3.39 -19.46 -24.03
CA ASP A 72 4.48 -18.50 -24.22
C ASP A 72 4.69 -17.55 -22.98
N ILE A 73 4.03 -17.83 -21.85
CA ILE A 73 4.24 -17.21 -20.52
C ILE A 73 3.62 -15.80 -20.33
N GLU A 74 3.00 -15.19 -21.33
CA GLU A 74 2.41 -13.86 -21.16
C GLU A 74 1.05 -13.85 -20.45
N LEU A 75 0.32 -14.96 -20.45
CA LEU A 75 -0.97 -15.16 -19.76
C LEU A 75 -0.83 -16.30 -18.74
N ASP A 76 -0.31 -16.05 -17.56
CA ASP A 76 -0.16 -17.02 -16.47
C ASP A 76 -1.47 -17.23 -15.65
N ALA A 77 -2.61 -17.22 -16.33
CA ALA A 77 -3.92 -17.43 -15.72
C ALA A 77 -4.31 -18.92 -15.75
N PRO A 78 -4.83 -19.48 -14.65
CA PRO A 78 -5.44 -20.82 -14.67
C PRO A 78 -6.55 -20.93 -15.71
N ILE A 79 -6.58 -22.06 -16.44
CA ILE A 79 -7.56 -22.32 -17.51
C ILE A 79 -8.39 -23.56 -17.17
N LEU A 80 -9.71 -23.46 -17.26
CA LEU A 80 -10.63 -24.60 -17.24
C LEU A 80 -11.33 -24.71 -18.58
N GLY A 81 -11.10 -25.81 -19.31
CA GLY A 81 -11.85 -26.16 -20.51
C GLY A 81 -12.99 -27.15 -20.18
N VAL A 82 -14.22 -26.79 -20.57
CA VAL A 82 -15.40 -27.63 -20.39
C VAL A 82 -15.88 -28.18 -21.75
N CYS A 83 -16.03 -29.47 -21.88
CA CYS A 83 -16.51 -30.20 -23.06
C CYS A 83 -15.72 -29.80 -24.34
N LEU A 84 -16.19 -28.87 -25.16
CA LEU A 84 -15.42 -28.31 -26.30
C LEU A 84 -14.11 -27.68 -25.86
N GLY A 85 -14.11 -26.92 -24.76
CA GLY A 85 -12.91 -26.34 -24.18
C GLY A 85 -11.87 -27.38 -23.76
N HIS A 86 -12.30 -28.51 -23.16
CA HIS A 86 -11.44 -29.64 -22.86
C HIS A 86 -10.82 -30.22 -24.15
N GLN A 87 -11.64 -30.40 -25.22
CA GLN A 87 -11.14 -30.90 -26.51
C GLN A 87 -10.18 -29.90 -27.18
N ALA A 88 -10.42 -28.58 -27.04
CA ALA A 88 -9.52 -27.55 -27.53
C ALA A 88 -8.16 -27.58 -26.82
N ILE A 89 -8.13 -27.82 -25.51
CA ILE A 89 -6.89 -28.05 -24.76
C ILE A 89 -6.17 -29.29 -25.32
N GLY A 90 -6.82 -30.43 -25.40
CA GLY A 90 -6.22 -31.66 -25.95
C GLY A 90 -5.62 -31.45 -27.33
N LEU A 91 -6.35 -30.76 -28.22
CA LEU A 91 -5.91 -30.46 -29.59
C LEU A 91 -4.71 -29.47 -29.62
N SER A 92 -4.71 -28.46 -28.78
CA SER A 92 -3.64 -27.43 -28.75
C SER A 92 -2.28 -28.00 -28.34
N PHE A 93 -2.27 -29.03 -27.53
CA PHE A 93 -1.06 -29.79 -27.15
C PHE A 93 -0.69 -30.91 -28.13
N GLY A 94 -1.39 -31.05 -29.26
CA GLY A 94 -1.10 -32.06 -30.31
C GLY A 94 -1.87 -33.37 -30.18
N GLY A 95 -2.85 -33.43 -29.29
CA GLY A 95 -3.73 -34.61 -29.13
C GLY A 95 -4.69 -34.79 -30.30
N GLU A 96 -5.19 -36.03 -30.48
CA GLU A 96 -6.15 -36.40 -31.53
C GLU A 96 -7.58 -36.36 -30.99
N ILE A 97 -8.49 -35.80 -31.77
CA ILE A 97 -9.93 -35.78 -31.50
C ILE A 97 -10.58 -36.93 -32.26
N SER A 98 -11.16 -37.84 -31.51
CA SER A 98 -11.89 -39.01 -32.04
C SER A 98 -13.39 -38.89 -31.84
N ARG A 99 -14.16 -39.72 -32.57
CA ARG A 99 -15.62 -39.72 -32.51
C ARG A 99 -16.12 -40.95 -31.79
N LEU A 100 -17.09 -40.79 -30.88
CA LEU A 100 -17.79 -41.88 -30.24
C LEU A 100 -18.65 -42.66 -31.27
N GLN A 101 -18.68 -43.96 -31.15
CA GLN A 101 -19.59 -44.79 -31.95
C GLN A 101 -21.07 -44.47 -31.66
N THR A 102 -21.38 -44.22 -30.40
CA THR A 102 -22.71 -43.80 -29.94
C THR A 102 -22.59 -42.47 -29.23
N PRO A 103 -23.13 -41.36 -29.78
CA PRO A 103 -23.12 -40.05 -29.12
C PRO A 103 -23.74 -40.10 -27.72
N ARG A 104 -23.13 -39.43 -26.78
CA ARG A 104 -23.65 -39.23 -25.43
C ARG A 104 -24.26 -37.81 -25.35
N HIS A 105 -25.58 -37.75 -25.39
CA HIS A 105 -26.30 -36.46 -25.30
C HIS A 105 -27.37 -36.53 -24.22
N GLY A 106 -27.19 -35.79 -23.12
CA GLY A 106 -28.06 -35.84 -21.95
C GLY A 106 -28.01 -37.22 -21.23
N LYS A 107 -26.84 -37.87 -21.22
CA LYS A 107 -26.63 -39.15 -20.58
C LYS A 107 -25.72 -39.03 -19.36
N SER A 108 -26.14 -39.58 -18.24
CA SER A 108 -25.27 -39.73 -17.07
C SER A 108 -24.25 -40.85 -17.32
N SER A 109 -23.04 -40.67 -16.82
CA SER A 109 -21.99 -41.68 -16.76
C SER A 109 -21.28 -41.61 -15.42
N LYS A 110 -20.90 -42.77 -14.90
CA LYS A 110 -20.07 -42.81 -13.69
C LYS A 110 -18.65 -42.44 -14.06
N MET A 111 -18.13 -41.39 -13.41
CA MET A 111 -16.74 -40.95 -13.53
C MET A 111 -15.93 -41.55 -12.40
N GLN A 112 -14.73 -42.05 -12.72
CA GLN A 112 -13.75 -42.53 -11.75
C GLN A 112 -12.52 -41.63 -11.74
N ILE A 113 -12.18 -41.09 -10.57
CA ILE A 113 -10.94 -40.33 -10.36
C ILE A 113 -9.78 -41.32 -10.25
N LEU A 114 -8.74 -41.11 -11.05
CA LEU A 114 -7.57 -41.98 -11.13
C LEU A 114 -6.35 -41.37 -10.43
N LYS A 115 -6.32 -40.06 -10.33
CA LYS A 115 -5.21 -39.29 -9.71
C LYS A 115 -5.76 -38.16 -8.88
N ASP A 116 -5.07 -37.89 -7.77
CA ASP A 116 -5.36 -36.74 -6.93
C ASP A 116 -5.07 -35.44 -7.66
N SER A 117 -5.94 -34.47 -7.45
CA SER A 117 -5.85 -33.15 -8.10
C SER A 117 -6.59 -32.12 -7.28
N PRO A 118 -6.05 -30.87 -7.20
CA PRO A 118 -6.75 -29.75 -6.58
C PRO A 118 -8.18 -29.57 -7.11
N LEU A 119 -8.41 -29.83 -8.43
CA LEU A 119 -9.74 -29.73 -9.04
C LEU A 119 -10.77 -30.67 -8.39
N PHE A 120 -10.35 -31.82 -7.89
CA PHE A 120 -11.21 -32.85 -7.28
C PHE A 120 -11.06 -32.94 -5.75
N SER A 121 -10.45 -31.94 -5.14
CA SER A 121 -10.26 -31.93 -3.68
C SER A 121 -11.60 -32.02 -2.94
N GLY A 122 -11.67 -32.96 -1.98
CA GLY A 122 -12.85 -33.20 -1.15
C GLY A 122 -14.00 -33.90 -1.87
N LEU A 123 -13.75 -34.58 -3.00
CA LEU A 123 -14.75 -35.36 -3.73
C LEU A 123 -14.54 -36.86 -3.52
N PRO A 124 -15.61 -37.70 -3.62
CA PRO A 124 -15.46 -39.14 -3.65
C PRO A 124 -14.75 -39.61 -4.93
N LEU A 125 -14.13 -40.79 -4.90
CA LEU A 125 -13.39 -41.33 -6.05
C LEU A 125 -14.29 -41.65 -7.25
N GLU A 126 -15.58 -41.87 -7.03
CA GLU A 126 -16.56 -42.14 -8.07
C GLU A 126 -17.84 -41.33 -7.85
N PHE A 127 -18.37 -40.73 -8.92
CA PHE A 127 -19.66 -40.05 -8.92
C PHE A 127 -20.22 -39.88 -10.34
N ASP A 128 -21.51 -39.52 -10.44
CA ASP A 128 -22.20 -39.41 -11.72
C ASP A 128 -22.01 -38.00 -12.32
N VAL A 129 -21.70 -37.97 -13.63
CA VAL A 129 -21.51 -36.76 -14.42
C VAL A 129 -22.34 -36.77 -15.69
N MET A 130 -22.82 -35.60 -16.13
CA MET A 130 -23.62 -35.46 -17.35
C MET A 130 -22.74 -35.20 -18.57
N ARG A 131 -23.04 -35.91 -19.65
CA ARG A 131 -22.31 -35.86 -20.92
C ARG A 131 -23.24 -35.39 -22.05
N TYR A 132 -22.70 -34.45 -22.88
CA TYR A 132 -23.38 -33.90 -24.06
C TYR A 132 -22.43 -33.83 -25.24
N HIS A 133 -21.71 -34.93 -25.56
CA HIS A 133 -20.68 -34.89 -26.59
C HIS A 133 -20.69 -36.13 -27.50
N SER A 134 -20.19 -35.93 -28.72
CA SER A 134 -19.92 -36.99 -29.69
C SER A 134 -18.42 -37.12 -30.02
N LEU A 135 -17.64 -36.06 -29.67
CA LEU A 135 -16.20 -36.01 -29.85
C LEU A 135 -15.51 -36.17 -28.49
N TYR A 136 -14.28 -36.67 -28.49
CA TYR A 136 -13.47 -36.84 -27.28
C TYR A 136 -11.98 -36.80 -27.62
N VAL A 137 -11.13 -36.51 -26.64
CA VAL A 137 -9.68 -36.60 -26.75
C VAL A 137 -9.23 -38.05 -26.67
N SER A 138 -8.56 -38.56 -27.72
CA SER A 138 -8.08 -39.93 -27.79
C SER A 138 -6.94 -40.17 -26.79
N GLU A 139 -7.11 -41.19 -25.95
CA GLU A 139 -6.03 -41.58 -25.02
C GLU A 139 -4.78 -42.09 -25.74
N LYS A 140 -4.95 -42.76 -26.90
CA LYS A 140 -3.82 -43.33 -27.68
C LYS A 140 -2.89 -42.27 -28.22
N ALA A 141 -3.39 -41.07 -28.40
CA ALA A 141 -2.65 -39.92 -28.90
C ALA A 141 -2.68 -38.76 -27.89
N LEU A 142 -2.75 -39.04 -26.58
CA LEU A 142 -2.69 -38.00 -25.56
C LEU A 142 -1.26 -37.48 -25.46
N PRO A 143 -1.07 -36.16 -25.56
CA PRO A 143 0.25 -35.52 -25.41
C PRO A 143 0.90 -35.82 -24.07
N ASN A 144 2.23 -35.93 -24.06
CA ASN A 144 3.01 -36.19 -22.84
C ASN A 144 2.88 -35.11 -21.79
N GLU A 145 2.56 -33.90 -22.17
CA GLU A 145 2.35 -32.72 -21.32
C GLU A 145 1.07 -32.85 -20.50
N LEU A 146 0.12 -33.65 -20.97
CA LEU A 146 -1.16 -33.83 -20.29
C LEU A 146 -1.16 -35.10 -19.44
N GLU A 147 -1.80 -35.00 -18.30
CA GLU A 147 -1.97 -36.12 -17.34
C GLU A 147 -3.46 -36.40 -17.11
N ILE A 148 -3.85 -37.67 -17.32
CA ILE A 148 -5.23 -38.10 -17.10
C ILE A 148 -5.55 -38.09 -15.61
N LEU A 149 -6.61 -37.37 -15.22
CA LEU A 149 -7.12 -37.29 -13.85
C LEU A 149 -8.31 -38.24 -13.62
N ALA A 150 -9.19 -38.38 -14.61
CA ALA A 150 -10.39 -39.18 -14.46
C ALA A 150 -10.86 -39.80 -15.80
N LYS A 151 -11.53 -40.92 -15.73
CA LYS A 151 -12.16 -41.62 -16.86
C LYS A 151 -13.60 -41.97 -16.56
N SER A 152 -14.38 -42.21 -17.62
CA SER A 152 -15.70 -42.83 -17.51
C SER A 152 -15.55 -44.32 -17.23
N ALA A 153 -16.23 -44.81 -16.22
CA ALA A 153 -16.27 -46.25 -15.92
C ALA A 153 -17.03 -47.05 -16.99
N ASP A 154 -17.93 -46.39 -17.76
CA ASP A 154 -18.79 -47.07 -18.74
C ASP A 154 -18.04 -47.41 -20.05
N ASP A 155 -17.17 -46.48 -20.53
CA ASP A 155 -16.55 -46.59 -21.86
C ASP A 155 -15.06 -46.23 -21.88
N GLY A 156 -14.45 -45.96 -20.72
CA GLY A 156 -13.03 -45.65 -20.58
C GLY A 156 -12.58 -44.30 -21.15
N ILE A 157 -13.52 -43.48 -21.61
CA ILE A 157 -13.21 -42.18 -22.18
C ILE A 157 -12.63 -41.25 -21.11
N ILE A 158 -11.61 -40.45 -21.49
CA ILE A 158 -11.02 -39.43 -20.62
C ILE A 158 -12.09 -38.42 -20.24
N MET A 159 -12.39 -38.32 -18.94
CA MET A 159 -13.36 -37.37 -18.40
C MET A 159 -12.68 -36.12 -17.85
N ALA A 160 -11.41 -36.20 -17.43
CA ALA A 160 -10.62 -35.06 -17.03
C ALA A 160 -9.13 -35.31 -17.22
N PHE A 161 -8.43 -34.25 -17.52
CA PHE A 161 -6.97 -34.19 -17.51
C PHE A 161 -6.49 -32.83 -17.03
N ARG A 162 -5.18 -32.72 -16.72
CA ARG A 162 -4.48 -31.45 -16.45
C ARG A 162 -3.18 -31.41 -17.22
N HIS A 163 -2.65 -30.19 -17.39
CA HIS A 163 -1.25 -30.01 -17.78
C HIS A 163 -0.33 -30.31 -16.58
N LYS A 164 0.81 -30.94 -16.80
CA LYS A 164 1.70 -31.42 -15.72
C LYS A 164 2.36 -30.32 -14.91
N THR A 165 2.62 -29.16 -15.54
CA THR A 165 3.40 -28.05 -14.96
C THR A 165 2.67 -26.71 -14.95
N ARG A 166 1.47 -26.62 -15.51
CA ARG A 166 0.66 -25.39 -15.60
C ARG A 166 -0.73 -25.66 -15.05
N GLU A 167 -1.38 -24.64 -14.57
CA GLU A 167 -2.75 -24.70 -14.05
C GLU A 167 -3.79 -24.72 -15.18
N ILE A 168 -3.67 -25.69 -16.10
CA ILE A 168 -4.59 -25.91 -17.22
C ILE A 168 -5.31 -27.25 -17.01
N TYR A 169 -6.63 -27.18 -16.89
CA TYR A 169 -7.51 -28.31 -16.63
C TYR A 169 -8.56 -28.45 -17.71
N GLY A 170 -8.90 -29.68 -18.06
CA GLY A 170 -9.99 -29.96 -18.96
C GLY A 170 -10.94 -31.00 -18.36
N VAL A 171 -12.25 -30.76 -18.45
CA VAL A 171 -13.31 -31.70 -18.10
C VAL A 171 -14.21 -31.94 -19.31
N GLN A 172 -14.40 -33.20 -19.70
CA GLN A 172 -15.22 -33.56 -20.86
C GLN A 172 -16.72 -33.53 -20.57
N PHE A 173 -17.10 -33.66 -19.31
CA PHE A 173 -18.47 -33.57 -18.82
C PHE A 173 -18.87 -32.13 -18.53
N HIS A 174 -20.15 -31.90 -18.21
CA HIS A 174 -20.71 -30.57 -17.93
C HIS A 174 -20.89 -30.37 -16.42
N PRO A 175 -19.97 -29.70 -15.73
CA PRO A 175 -20.07 -29.41 -14.29
C PRO A 175 -21.22 -28.48 -13.94
N GLU A 176 -21.67 -27.63 -14.88
CA GLU A 176 -22.79 -26.73 -14.75
C GLU A 176 -24.17 -27.42 -14.86
N SER A 177 -24.19 -28.67 -15.29
CA SER A 177 -25.44 -29.42 -15.40
C SER A 177 -25.99 -29.78 -14.02
N TYR A 178 -27.29 -29.56 -13.82
CA TYR A 178 -27.98 -29.89 -12.57
C TYR A 178 -27.80 -31.39 -12.14
N PHE A 179 -27.69 -32.29 -13.11
CA PHE A 179 -27.52 -33.72 -12.84
C PHE A 179 -26.06 -34.15 -12.68
N THR A 180 -25.09 -33.28 -12.80
CA THR A 180 -23.69 -33.56 -12.45
C THR A 180 -23.53 -33.48 -10.95
N GLN A 181 -23.25 -34.62 -10.29
CA GLN A 181 -22.93 -34.61 -8.88
C GLN A 181 -21.64 -33.80 -8.64
N TYR A 182 -21.61 -33.02 -7.58
CA TYR A 182 -20.45 -32.17 -7.18
C TYR A 182 -19.99 -31.15 -8.20
N GLY A 183 -20.77 -30.84 -9.26
CA GLY A 183 -20.38 -29.89 -10.29
C GLY A 183 -20.03 -28.50 -9.73
N LYS A 184 -20.81 -27.98 -8.77
CA LYS A 184 -20.50 -26.71 -8.05
C LYS A 184 -19.18 -26.81 -7.30
N LYS A 185 -18.90 -27.94 -6.64
CA LYS A 185 -17.64 -28.11 -5.89
C LYS A 185 -16.42 -28.11 -6.81
N ILE A 186 -16.53 -28.70 -8.00
CA ILE A 186 -15.48 -28.70 -9.03
C ILE A 186 -15.20 -27.27 -9.50
N ILE A 187 -16.25 -26.49 -9.78
CA ILE A 187 -16.09 -25.07 -10.15
C ILE A 187 -15.48 -24.30 -9.00
N THR A 188 -15.95 -24.47 -7.75
CA THR A 188 -15.35 -23.83 -6.57
C THR A 188 -13.87 -24.18 -6.42
N ASN A 189 -13.50 -25.43 -6.59
CA ASN A 189 -12.11 -25.87 -6.51
C ASN A 189 -11.26 -25.19 -7.58
N PHE A 190 -11.76 -25.07 -8.83
CA PHE A 190 -11.07 -24.33 -9.88
C PHE A 190 -10.93 -22.84 -9.54
N LEU A 191 -11.98 -22.21 -9.01
CA LEU A 191 -11.95 -20.81 -8.61
C LEU A 191 -10.93 -20.56 -7.49
N ASN A 192 -10.64 -21.54 -6.68
CA ASN A 192 -9.65 -21.48 -5.63
C ASN A 192 -8.22 -21.86 -6.08
N LEU A 193 -8.02 -22.31 -7.34
CA LEU A 193 -6.68 -22.55 -7.88
C LEU A 193 -5.91 -21.22 -7.96
N ASN A 194 -4.63 -21.23 -7.61
CA ASN A 194 -3.78 -20.03 -7.53
C ASN A 194 -4.36 -18.89 -6.68
N GLN A 195 -5.52 -19.06 -6.04
CA GLN A 195 -5.58 -18.47 -4.74
C GLN A 195 -4.44 -19.17 -3.99
N LYS A 196 -3.26 -18.54 -3.79
CA LYS A 196 -2.45 -18.79 -2.59
C LYS A 196 -3.50 -19.04 -1.53
N GLU A 197 -3.47 -20.19 -0.83
CA GLU A 197 -4.34 -20.31 0.34
C GLU A 197 -4.25 -18.94 0.98
N ASN A 198 -5.26 -18.12 0.82
CA ASN A 198 -5.43 -16.92 1.61
C ASN A 198 -5.74 -17.48 3.00
N LYS A 199 -4.74 -18.06 3.60
CA LYS A 199 -4.56 -18.04 5.01
C LYS A 199 -4.30 -16.57 5.29
N MET A 200 -5.41 -15.77 5.25
CA MET A 200 -5.33 -14.40 5.74
C MET A 200 -4.53 -14.48 7.01
N SER A 201 -3.46 -13.71 7.05
CA SER A 201 -2.56 -13.72 8.18
C SER A 201 -3.40 -13.54 9.44
N ASP A 202 -3.31 -14.50 10.35
CA ASP A 202 -4.10 -14.48 11.58
C ASP A 202 -3.46 -13.52 12.58
N PHE A 203 -4.11 -12.38 12.80
CA PHE A 203 -3.66 -11.37 13.79
C PHE A 203 -4.13 -11.66 15.21
N ALA A 204 -4.93 -12.70 15.45
CA ALA A 204 -5.42 -13.05 16.79
C ALA A 204 -4.29 -13.33 17.81
N PRO A 205 -3.16 -13.97 17.46
CA PRO A 205 -2.04 -14.12 18.38
C PRO A 205 -1.48 -12.79 18.88
N PHE A 206 -1.31 -11.80 17.98
CA PHE A 206 -0.79 -10.47 18.33
C PHE A 206 -1.80 -9.70 19.21
N MET A 207 -3.09 -9.77 18.86
CA MET A 207 -4.14 -9.18 19.70
C MET A 207 -4.18 -9.81 21.08
N THR A 208 -4.04 -11.14 21.19
CA THR A 208 -3.99 -11.84 22.48
C THR A 208 -2.76 -11.44 23.30
N LYS A 209 -1.58 -11.25 22.65
CA LYS A 209 -0.36 -10.76 23.28
C LYS A 209 -0.59 -9.38 23.91
N LEU A 210 -1.22 -8.45 23.14
CA LEU A 210 -1.55 -7.11 23.60
C LEU A 210 -2.61 -7.09 24.71
N GLN A 211 -3.65 -7.93 24.64
CA GLN A 211 -4.64 -8.06 25.70
C GLN A 211 -4.04 -8.49 27.04
N LYS A 212 -2.96 -9.27 27.01
CA LYS A 212 -2.19 -9.66 28.18
C LYS A 212 -1.17 -8.59 28.62
N ASN A 213 -1.21 -7.39 28.04
CA ASN A 213 -0.31 -6.26 28.26
C ASN A 213 1.18 -6.57 27.93
N TYR A 214 1.43 -7.48 26.99
CA TYR A 214 2.75 -7.66 26.39
C TYR A 214 2.85 -6.81 25.12
N PRO A 215 3.82 -5.89 25.02
CA PRO A 215 4.02 -5.11 23.80
C PRO A 215 4.46 -5.99 22.64
N LEU A 216 4.16 -5.56 21.42
CA LEU A 216 4.67 -6.21 20.22
C LEU A 216 6.15 -5.86 20.02
N ASP A 217 6.91 -6.82 19.54
CA ASP A 217 8.33 -6.70 19.24
C ASP A 217 8.59 -6.65 17.71
N SER A 218 9.87 -6.65 17.31
CA SER A 218 10.23 -6.53 15.89
C SER A 218 9.78 -7.72 15.06
N SER A 219 9.74 -8.92 15.59
CA SER A 219 9.30 -10.12 14.88
C SER A 219 7.78 -10.14 14.67
N ASP A 220 7.02 -9.66 15.65
CA ASP A 220 5.57 -9.48 15.50
C ASP A 220 5.26 -8.47 14.39
N TYR A 221 5.93 -7.31 14.40
CA TYR A 221 5.71 -6.26 13.40
C TYR A 221 6.21 -6.65 12.01
N GLU A 222 7.21 -7.53 11.91
CA GLU A 222 7.66 -8.06 10.61
C GLU A 222 6.53 -8.83 9.92
N VAL A 223 5.87 -9.76 10.62
CA VAL A 223 4.72 -10.51 10.09
C VAL A 223 3.56 -9.57 9.75
N ILE A 224 3.23 -8.62 10.64
CA ILE A 224 2.13 -7.66 10.41
C ILE A 224 2.41 -6.80 9.17
N CYS A 225 3.61 -6.25 9.03
CA CYS A 225 3.96 -5.39 7.89
C CYS A 225 4.06 -6.17 6.58
N GLU A 226 4.57 -7.42 6.61
CA GLU A 226 4.56 -8.31 5.47
C GLU A 226 3.14 -8.59 4.99
N SER A 227 2.24 -8.94 5.91
CA SER A 227 0.83 -9.17 5.60
C SER A 227 0.14 -7.95 5.00
N LEU A 228 0.44 -6.75 5.50
CA LEU A 228 -0.07 -5.49 4.93
C LEU A 228 0.49 -5.26 3.52
N HIS A 229 1.76 -5.54 3.29
CA HIS A 229 2.41 -5.40 1.97
C HIS A 229 1.81 -6.36 0.93
N GLU A 230 1.63 -7.62 1.30
CA GLU A 230 1.04 -8.67 0.46
C GLU A 230 -0.49 -8.56 0.36
N LYS A 231 -1.13 -7.66 1.13
CA LYS A 231 -2.59 -7.48 1.24
C LYS A 231 -3.31 -8.75 1.71
N ASP A 232 -2.64 -9.50 2.56
CA ASP A 232 -3.06 -10.78 3.10
C ASP A 232 -3.50 -10.64 4.56
N TYR A 233 -4.62 -9.98 4.81
CA TYR A 233 -5.15 -9.71 6.15
C TYR A 233 -6.67 -9.59 6.17
N ASP A 234 -7.28 -10.01 7.29
CA ASP A 234 -8.68 -9.72 7.58
C ASP A 234 -8.86 -8.28 8.07
N ILE A 235 -9.77 -7.53 7.45
CA ILE A 235 -9.99 -6.11 7.77
C ILE A 235 -10.54 -5.90 9.19
N VAL A 236 -11.30 -6.87 9.74
CA VAL A 236 -11.86 -6.80 11.10
C VAL A 236 -10.75 -7.04 12.12
N GLN A 237 -9.89 -8.03 11.87
CA GLN A 237 -8.71 -8.28 12.70
C GLN A 237 -7.73 -7.11 12.66
N LEU A 238 -7.49 -6.53 11.47
CA LEU A 238 -6.66 -5.32 11.34
C LEU A 238 -7.22 -4.15 12.14
N ALA A 239 -8.54 -3.94 12.10
CA ALA A 239 -9.17 -2.88 12.88
C ALA A 239 -8.98 -3.09 14.39
N GLY A 240 -9.22 -4.31 14.88
CA GLY A 240 -8.97 -4.68 16.28
C GLY A 240 -7.52 -4.52 16.69
N LEU A 241 -6.59 -4.99 15.84
CA LEU A 241 -5.16 -4.88 16.07
C LEU A 241 -4.69 -3.42 16.15
N LEU A 242 -5.15 -2.54 15.25
CA LEU A 242 -4.79 -1.11 15.26
C LEU A 242 -5.24 -0.41 16.55
N VAL A 243 -6.43 -0.73 17.05
CA VAL A 243 -6.92 -0.20 18.34
C VAL A 243 -6.02 -0.69 19.48
N LEU A 244 -5.74 -1.99 19.53
CA LEU A 244 -4.92 -2.58 20.59
C LEU A 244 -3.46 -2.09 20.57
N ILE A 245 -2.86 -1.91 19.41
CA ILE A 245 -1.51 -1.31 19.29
C ILE A 245 -1.52 0.10 19.88
N SER A 246 -2.55 0.90 19.54
CA SER A 246 -2.66 2.28 20.00
C SER A 246 -2.81 2.40 21.51
N GLU A 247 -3.46 1.42 22.16
CA GLU A 247 -3.73 1.42 23.59
C GLU A 247 -2.67 0.69 24.42
N LYS A 248 -2.02 -0.34 23.86
CA LYS A 248 -1.24 -1.32 24.62
C LYS A 248 0.20 -1.49 24.17
N SER A 249 0.59 -0.90 23.02
CA SER A 249 1.94 -1.09 22.47
C SER A 249 2.73 0.22 22.30
N LEU A 250 2.31 1.29 22.98
CA LEU A 250 3.02 2.57 22.99
C LEU A 250 4.22 2.53 23.96
N TYR A 251 5.22 1.73 23.60
CA TYR A 251 6.51 1.66 24.26
C TYR A 251 7.62 2.08 23.28
N PRO A 252 8.71 2.73 23.74
CA PRO A 252 9.74 3.25 22.84
C PRO A 252 10.35 2.19 21.91
N ASP A 253 10.64 0.99 22.43
CA ASP A 253 11.22 -0.11 21.65
C ASP A 253 10.20 -0.69 20.65
N SER A 254 8.96 -0.86 21.09
CA SER A 254 7.87 -1.36 20.25
C SER A 254 7.55 -0.38 19.10
N LEU A 255 7.48 0.91 19.41
CA LEU A 255 7.22 1.94 18.41
C LEU A 255 8.39 2.07 17.41
N ALA A 256 9.63 1.99 17.89
CA ALA A 256 10.82 1.97 17.03
C ALA A 256 10.85 0.71 16.13
N ALA A 257 10.42 -0.44 16.65
CA ALA A 257 10.30 -1.68 15.89
C ALA A 257 9.23 -1.57 14.79
N LEU A 258 8.06 -1.01 15.11
CA LEU A 258 7.01 -0.75 14.12
C LEU A 258 7.51 0.17 12.99
N VAL A 259 8.15 1.29 13.34
CA VAL A 259 8.74 2.23 12.37
C VAL A 259 9.73 1.53 11.45
N LYS A 260 10.67 0.77 12.02
CA LYS A 260 11.69 0.06 11.24
C LYS A 260 11.07 -0.96 10.28
N ASN A 261 10.03 -1.68 10.71
CA ASN A 261 9.36 -2.67 9.86
C ASN A 261 8.51 -1.99 8.75
N ILE A 262 7.81 -0.89 9.03
CA ILE A 262 7.15 -0.10 7.98
C ILE A 262 8.16 0.40 6.93
N LEU A 263 9.33 0.86 7.37
CA LEU A 263 10.37 1.36 6.47
C LEU A 263 10.98 0.28 5.56
N LYS A 264 10.93 -1.01 5.92
CA LYS A 264 11.33 -2.12 5.03
C LYS A 264 10.48 -2.18 3.75
N TYR A 265 9.20 -1.78 3.82
CA TYR A 265 8.24 -1.78 2.72
C TYR A 265 7.96 -0.37 2.19
N SER A 266 8.89 0.54 2.41
CA SER A 266 8.83 1.94 2.00
C SER A 266 9.93 2.26 0.99
N ASN A 267 9.73 3.30 0.18
CA ASN A 267 10.75 3.82 -0.73
C ASN A 267 11.79 4.61 0.06
N THR A 268 12.78 3.91 0.61
CA THR A 268 13.79 4.48 1.51
C THR A 268 15.13 4.76 0.83
N PHE A 269 15.95 5.57 1.47
CA PHE A 269 17.31 5.85 1.03
C PHE A 269 18.23 6.08 2.22
N VAL A 270 19.53 6.01 1.97
CA VAL A 270 20.58 6.36 2.93
C VAL A 270 21.30 7.60 2.42
N ASP A 271 21.43 8.61 3.27
CA ASP A 271 22.31 9.76 3.05
C ASP A 271 23.14 9.97 4.32
N ASP A 272 24.45 9.76 4.21
CA ASP A 272 25.40 9.88 5.32
C ASP A 272 25.71 11.32 5.72
N ARG A 273 25.32 12.27 4.88
CA ARG A 273 25.45 13.70 5.21
C ARG A 273 24.46 14.07 6.33
N ALA A 274 24.79 15.09 7.08
CA ALA A 274 23.97 15.56 8.19
C ALA A 274 22.62 16.11 7.67
N ASN A 275 21.60 15.26 7.65
CA ASN A 275 20.25 15.62 7.26
C ASN A 275 19.39 16.01 8.46
N PHE A 276 18.49 16.97 8.23
CA PHE A 276 17.57 17.51 9.22
C PHE A 276 16.12 17.36 8.74
N ASP A 277 15.23 17.06 9.67
CA ASP A 277 13.78 17.08 9.44
C ASP A 277 13.08 17.96 10.48
N ILE A 278 12.00 18.63 10.06
CA ILE A 278 11.10 19.36 10.94
C ILE A 278 9.67 19.06 10.56
N VAL A 279 8.92 18.48 11.49
CA VAL A 279 7.58 17.98 11.20
C VAL A 279 6.77 17.86 12.49
N GLY A 280 5.49 18.27 12.46
CA GLY A 280 4.53 18.02 13.53
C GLY A 280 3.73 16.77 13.28
N THR A 281 3.14 16.22 14.34
CA THR A 281 2.19 15.09 14.26
C THR A 281 0.90 15.47 13.53
N GLY A 282 0.58 16.76 13.48
CA GLY A 282 -0.73 17.26 13.07
C GLY A 282 -1.81 16.92 14.11
N GLY A 283 -3.02 17.40 13.88
CA GLY A 283 -4.17 17.04 14.71
C GLY A 283 -4.41 17.95 15.92
N ASP A 284 -3.62 18.99 16.11
CA ASP A 284 -3.72 20.01 17.16
C ASP A 284 -5.00 20.87 17.09
N LYS A 285 -5.70 20.87 15.95
CA LYS A 285 -6.92 21.65 15.66
C LYS A 285 -6.77 23.16 15.75
N LEU A 286 -5.57 23.68 15.96
CA LEU A 286 -5.30 25.13 16.13
C LEU A 286 -5.27 25.90 14.81
N ARG A 287 -5.20 25.22 13.67
CA ARG A 287 -5.25 25.80 12.33
C ARG A 287 -4.21 26.92 12.11
N THR A 288 -2.99 26.71 12.57
CA THR A 288 -1.90 27.66 12.42
C THR A 288 -1.45 27.82 10.96
N ILE A 289 -0.65 28.87 10.67
CA ILE A 289 0.11 28.95 9.44
C ILE A 289 1.08 27.77 9.33
N ASN A 290 1.64 27.48 8.14
CA ASN A 290 2.56 26.36 7.94
C ASN A 290 3.98 26.66 8.47
N ILE A 291 4.12 26.70 9.80
CA ILE A 291 5.32 27.08 10.54
C ILE A 291 6.51 26.24 10.13
N SER A 292 6.41 24.91 10.23
CA SER A 292 7.51 23.98 9.89
C SER A 292 7.93 24.06 8.43
N THR A 293 7.01 24.37 7.50
CA THR A 293 7.34 24.55 6.07
C THR A 293 8.13 25.86 5.84
N ALA A 294 7.71 26.97 6.43
CA ALA A 294 8.46 28.22 6.37
C ALA A 294 9.84 28.07 7.01
N THR A 295 9.90 27.42 8.17
CA THR A 295 11.15 27.09 8.87
C THR A 295 12.09 26.28 7.99
N ALA A 296 11.62 25.29 7.26
CA ALA A 296 12.47 24.45 6.39
C ALA A 296 13.18 25.27 5.31
N PHE A 297 12.52 26.27 4.70
CA PHE A 297 13.14 27.18 3.74
C PHE A 297 14.23 28.05 4.39
N ILE A 298 13.97 28.58 5.58
CA ILE A 298 14.95 29.43 6.32
C ILE A 298 16.19 28.56 6.66
N LEU A 299 15.99 27.37 7.20
CA LEU A 299 17.08 26.46 7.56
C LEU A 299 17.95 26.11 6.36
N ALA A 300 17.33 25.80 5.23
CA ALA A 300 18.04 25.46 4.00
C ALA A 300 18.80 26.68 3.44
N ALA A 301 18.20 27.87 3.46
CA ALA A 301 18.87 29.12 3.07
C ALA A 301 20.10 29.43 3.95
N MET A 302 20.09 28.98 5.22
CA MET A 302 21.19 29.10 6.16
C MET A 302 22.15 27.89 6.16
N GLY A 303 22.09 27.06 5.13
CA GLY A 303 23.04 25.99 4.89
C GLY A 303 22.80 24.71 5.70
N VAL A 304 21.59 24.48 6.20
CA VAL A 304 21.17 23.19 6.73
C VAL A 304 20.69 22.29 5.59
N ARG A 305 21.12 21.03 5.57
CA ARG A 305 20.61 20.05 4.63
C ARG A 305 19.29 19.48 5.15
N VAL A 306 18.18 19.83 4.50
CA VAL A 306 16.82 19.53 4.96
C VAL A 306 16.20 18.44 4.09
N SER A 307 15.70 17.37 4.72
CA SER A 307 14.88 16.31 4.13
C SER A 307 13.51 16.33 4.82
N LYS A 308 12.67 17.32 4.47
CA LYS A 308 11.39 17.49 5.16
C LYS A 308 10.37 16.46 4.73
N HIS A 309 10.00 15.58 5.66
CA HIS A 309 8.88 14.68 5.49
C HIS A 309 7.56 15.40 5.79
N GLY A 310 6.51 15.11 5.00
CA GLY A 310 5.22 15.76 5.20
C GLY A 310 4.09 15.16 4.39
N ASN A 311 2.85 15.59 4.66
CA ASN A 311 1.65 15.11 4.00
C ASN A 311 0.73 16.28 3.59
N GLY A 312 -0.31 15.99 2.82
CA GLY A 312 -1.46 16.86 2.61
C GLY A 312 -2.34 16.96 3.86
N ALA A 313 -3.35 17.82 3.82
CA ALA A 313 -4.30 17.98 4.91
C ALA A 313 -5.04 16.68 5.21
N ILE A 314 -5.06 16.28 6.48
CA ILE A 314 -5.88 15.17 6.98
C ILE A 314 -7.04 15.72 7.83
N THR A 315 -6.74 16.69 8.71
CA THR A 315 -7.69 17.29 9.67
C THR A 315 -7.79 18.80 9.55
N SER A 316 -6.79 19.47 8.96
CA SER A 316 -6.73 20.93 8.75
C SER A 316 -7.27 21.35 7.38
N LYS A 317 -7.51 22.65 7.18
CA LYS A 317 -7.93 23.22 5.88
C LYS A 317 -6.82 23.16 4.81
N SER A 318 -5.55 23.00 5.21
CA SER A 318 -4.40 23.00 4.32
C SER A 318 -3.21 22.29 4.99
N GLY A 319 -2.70 21.26 4.37
CA GLY A 319 -1.47 20.57 4.80
C GLY A 319 -0.23 21.17 4.16
N SER A 320 0.97 20.73 4.59
CA SER A 320 2.24 21.22 4.03
C SER A 320 2.33 20.99 2.51
N SER A 321 1.88 19.84 2.01
CA SER A 321 1.90 19.52 0.58
C SER A 321 0.97 20.40 -0.25
N ASP A 322 -0.13 20.87 0.33
CA ASP A 322 -1.09 21.74 -0.37
C ASP A 322 -0.49 23.14 -0.55
N VAL A 323 0.13 23.67 0.51
CA VAL A 323 0.84 24.96 0.46
C VAL A 323 2.04 24.89 -0.48
N LEU A 324 2.79 23.79 -0.49
CA LEU A 324 3.92 23.62 -1.39
C LEU A 324 3.49 23.68 -2.87
N ARG A 325 2.35 23.09 -3.23
CA ARG A 325 1.79 23.20 -4.59
C ARG A 325 1.42 24.63 -4.95
N GLU A 326 0.80 25.38 -4.04
CA GLU A 326 0.50 26.81 -4.21
C GLU A 326 1.77 27.69 -4.34
N LEU A 327 2.87 27.24 -3.74
CA LEU A 327 4.17 27.88 -3.89
C LEU A 327 4.86 27.53 -5.22
N GLY A 328 4.33 26.60 -6.00
CA GLY A 328 4.91 26.15 -7.26
C GLY A 328 5.87 24.96 -7.13
N VAL A 329 5.95 24.32 -5.96
CA VAL A 329 6.77 23.12 -5.75
C VAL A 329 6.06 21.90 -6.35
N LYS A 330 6.69 21.23 -7.29
CA LYS A 330 6.23 19.94 -7.82
C LYS A 330 6.70 18.82 -6.89
N LEU A 331 5.78 18.25 -6.14
CA LEU A 331 6.07 17.09 -5.31
C LEU A 331 6.28 15.86 -6.20
N ASN A 332 7.41 15.20 -6.05
CA ASN A 332 7.84 14.11 -6.92
C ASN A 332 8.00 12.81 -6.14
N ALA A 333 7.57 11.69 -6.75
CA ALA A 333 7.79 10.34 -6.24
C ALA A 333 9.19 9.82 -6.57
N ASN A 334 9.85 10.38 -7.59
CA ASN A 334 11.19 9.97 -8.01
C ASN A 334 12.25 10.41 -6.99
N LEU A 335 12.86 9.45 -6.33
CA LEU A 335 13.85 9.68 -5.29
C LEU A 335 15.14 10.30 -5.84
N ASP A 336 15.59 9.90 -7.02
CA ASP A 336 16.84 10.40 -7.62
C ASP A 336 16.70 11.89 -7.98
N GLU A 337 15.54 12.30 -8.51
CA GLU A 337 15.25 13.71 -8.79
C GLU A 337 15.19 14.53 -7.49
N ASN A 338 14.53 14.01 -6.44
CA ASN A 338 14.50 14.68 -5.13
C ASN A 338 15.92 14.83 -4.54
N ARG A 339 16.76 13.79 -4.66
CA ARG A 339 18.16 13.84 -4.20
C ARG A 339 19.00 14.83 -5.00
N ALA A 340 18.87 14.84 -6.33
CA ALA A 340 19.55 15.80 -7.19
C ALA A 340 19.15 17.24 -6.86
N LEU A 341 17.86 17.47 -6.60
CA LEU A 341 17.36 18.77 -6.14
C LEU A 341 17.98 19.16 -4.78
N GLN A 342 18.00 18.23 -3.82
CA GLN A 342 18.62 18.48 -2.51
C GLN A 342 20.13 18.73 -2.63
N ASP A 343 20.82 18.02 -3.51
CA ASP A 343 22.26 18.23 -3.73
C ASP A 343 22.56 19.62 -4.28
N LYS A 344 21.68 20.14 -5.12
CA LYS A 344 21.77 21.48 -5.70
C LYS A 344 21.37 22.59 -4.73
N THR A 345 20.35 22.34 -3.90
CA THR A 345 19.68 23.39 -3.12
C THR A 345 19.83 23.22 -1.61
N GLY A 346 20.16 22.03 -1.12
CA GLY A 346 20.12 21.71 0.31
C GLY A 346 18.75 21.31 0.86
N LEU A 347 17.66 21.33 0.06
CA LEU A 347 16.29 21.08 0.50
C LEU A 347 15.57 20.09 -0.42
N MET A 348 14.90 19.11 0.16
CA MET A 348 13.89 18.31 -0.52
C MET A 348 12.66 18.13 0.35
N PHE A 349 11.50 17.98 -0.30
CA PHE A 349 10.24 17.64 0.34
C PHE A 349 9.83 16.22 -0.02
N LEU A 350 9.58 15.41 1.00
CA LEU A 350 9.24 13.99 0.90
C LEU A 350 7.75 13.82 1.20
N HIS A 351 6.93 13.70 0.15
CA HIS A 351 5.48 13.53 0.30
C HIS A 351 5.14 12.12 0.73
N ALA A 352 4.67 11.94 1.96
CA ALA A 352 4.46 10.64 2.61
C ALA A 352 3.75 9.58 1.76
N PRO A 353 2.65 9.86 1.01
CA PRO A 353 1.99 8.87 0.17
C PRO A 353 2.87 8.26 -0.93
N PHE A 354 3.91 8.96 -1.40
CA PHE A 354 4.82 8.45 -2.41
C PHE A 354 5.89 7.51 -1.83
N PHE A 355 6.23 7.71 -0.57
CA PHE A 355 7.30 6.96 0.08
C PHE A 355 6.82 5.78 0.91
N HIS A 356 5.56 5.80 1.37
CA HIS A 356 5.02 4.78 2.28
C HIS A 356 3.73 4.14 1.75
N PRO A 357 3.79 3.32 0.67
CA PRO A 357 2.61 2.66 0.12
C PRO A 357 1.88 1.79 1.16
N ILE A 358 2.62 1.07 2.01
CA ILE A 358 2.07 0.23 3.08
C ILE A 358 1.17 1.00 4.06
N VAL A 359 1.46 2.30 4.33
CA VAL A 359 0.61 3.14 5.19
C VAL A 359 -0.74 3.43 4.51
N GLY A 360 -0.80 3.32 3.19
CA GLY A 360 -2.05 3.41 2.42
C GLY A 360 -3.04 2.30 2.75
N GLU A 361 -2.55 1.09 3.04
CA GLU A 361 -3.38 -0.10 3.30
C GLU A 361 -4.23 0.04 4.58
N VAL A 362 -3.74 0.76 5.57
CA VAL A 362 -4.50 1.01 6.81
C VAL A 362 -5.48 2.20 6.71
N ARG A 363 -5.49 2.93 5.58
CA ARG A 363 -6.30 4.15 5.41
C ARG A 363 -7.79 3.86 5.51
N GLU A 364 -8.29 2.81 4.87
CA GLU A 364 -9.72 2.45 4.91
C GLU A 364 -10.16 2.16 6.34
N VAL A 365 -9.40 1.35 7.06
CA VAL A 365 -9.70 1.00 8.46
C VAL A 365 -9.73 2.25 9.33
N ARG A 366 -8.73 3.13 9.23
CA ARG A 366 -8.68 4.39 9.99
C ARG A 366 -9.87 5.31 9.69
N ASN A 367 -10.26 5.42 8.41
CA ASN A 367 -11.40 6.23 8.01
C ASN A 367 -12.73 5.68 8.55
N ARG A 368 -12.85 4.36 8.69
CA ARG A 368 -14.05 3.69 9.23
C ARG A 368 -14.10 3.73 10.75
N LEU A 369 -12.96 3.58 11.42
CA LEU A 369 -12.85 3.65 12.88
C LEU A 369 -13.15 5.05 13.43
N LYS A 370 -12.75 6.11 12.71
CA LYS A 370 -12.97 7.53 13.10
C LYS A 370 -12.41 7.90 14.49
N ILE A 371 -11.40 7.17 14.97
CA ILE A 371 -10.67 7.44 16.21
C ILE A 371 -9.20 7.64 15.92
N GLY A 372 -8.47 8.27 16.85
CA GLY A 372 -7.02 8.34 16.80
C GLY A 372 -6.41 6.94 16.85
N SER A 373 -5.26 6.77 16.21
CA SER A 373 -4.50 5.53 16.23
C SER A 373 -2.99 5.83 16.30
N VAL A 374 -2.18 4.82 16.52
CA VAL A 374 -0.71 4.93 16.50
C VAL A 374 -0.20 5.67 15.24
N PHE A 375 -0.91 5.56 14.12
CA PHE A 375 -0.57 6.27 12.88
C PHE A 375 -0.69 7.80 12.96
N ASN A 376 -1.31 8.34 14.01
CA ASN A 376 -1.36 9.79 14.23
C ASN A 376 0.01 10.34 14.67
N VAL A 377 0.83 9.51 15.30
CA VAL A 377 2.16 9.90 15.79
C VAL A 377 3.31 9.30 14.95
N LEU A 378 3.00 8.34 14.07
CA LEU A 378 4.01 7.71 13.22
C LEU A 378 4.57 8.63 12.11
N GLY A 379 3.76 9.56 11.60
CA GLY A 379 4.15 10.42 10.48
C GLY A 379 5.55 11.03 10.62
N PRO A 380 5.86 11.74 11.71
CA PRO A 380 7.18 12.30 11.98
C PRO A 380 8.30 11.26 12.14
N LEU A 381 7.99 10.04 12.55
CA LEU A 381 8.96 8.97 12.78
C LEU A 381 9.35 8.24 11.48
N LEU A 382 8.53 8.35 10.44
CA LEU A 382 8.66 7.63 9.18
C LEU A 382 9.44 8.40 8.10
N ASN A 383 10.39 9.28 8.47
CA ASN A 383 11.22 9.90 7.46
C ASN A 383 11.97 8.81 6.65
N PRO A 384 11.85 8.78 5.31
CA PRO A 384 12.44 7.72 4.48
C PRO A 384 13.97 7.74 4.40
N ASN A 385 14.65 8.76 4.92
CA ASN A 385 16.10 8.74 5.10
C ASN A 385 16.48 7.88 6.32
N LEU A 386 16.96 6.67 6.09
CA LEU A 386 17.33 5.71 7.15
C LEU A 386 18.47 6.21 8.06
N ASN A 387 19.23 7.21 7.60
CA ASN A 387 20.33 7.81 8.39
C ASN A 387 20.02 9.27 8.78
N LEU A 388 18.74 9.59 9.02
CA LEU A 388 18.35 10.90 9.54
C LEU A 388 18.93 11.07 10.96
N ARG A 389 19.69 12.16 11.18
CA ARG A 389 20.40 12.39 12.46
C ARG A 389 19.83 13.49 13.31
N TYR A 390 19.19 14.49 12.68
CA TYR A 390 18.72 15.71 13.32
C TYR A 390 17.24 15.90 13.05
N GLN A 391 16.44 16.16 14.10
CA GLN A 391 15.00 16.28 13.94
C GLN A 391 14.35 17.19 14.99
N ILE A 392 13.41 18.03 14.55
CA ILE A 392 12.40 18.60 15.44
C ILE A 392 11.08 17.95 15.12
N MET A 393 10.49 17.34 16.14
CA MET A 393 9.18 16.71 16.09
C MET A 393 8.22 17.48 16.99
N GLY A 394 7.21 18.12 16.42
CA GLY A 394 6.09 18.64 17.18
C GLY A 394 5.10 17.56 17.54
N ASN A 395 4.51 17.62 18.72
CA ASN A 395 3.54 16.66 19.21
C ASN A 395 2.40 17.32 19.98
N TYR A 396 1.15 17.08 19.57
CA TYR A 396 -0.02 17.64 20.24
C TYR A 396 -0.45 16.84 21.50
N LEU A 397 0.07 15.63 21.71
CA LEU A 397 -0.21 14.77 22.85
C LEU A 397 0.97 14.84 23.85
N GLY A 398 0.94 15.82 24.76
CA GLY A 398 2.05 16.10 25.68
C GLY A 398 2.46 14.92 26.54
N GLU A 399 1.53 14.07 26.92
CA GLU A 399 1.75 12.89 27.79
C GLU A 399 2.65 11.83 27.16
N ILE A 400 2.83 11.81 25.85
CA ILE A 400 3.72 10.85 25.17
C ILE A 400 5.04 11.45 24.69
N ASN A 401 5.36 12.70 25.06
CA ASN A 401 6.59 13.38 24.63
C ASN A 401 7.86 12.62 24.98
N GLU A 402 7.97 12.14 26.21
CA GLU A 402 9.12 11.35 26.67
C GLU A 402 9.25 10.03 25.89
N LEU A 403 8.12 9.35 25.65
CA LEU A 403 8.06 8.14 24.85
C LEU A 403 8.60 8.38 23.43
N LEU A 404 8.14 9.48 22.78
CA LEU A 404 8.59 9.84 21.43
C LEU A 404 10.08 10.20 21.41
N ALA A 405 10.60 10.91 22.42
CA ALA A 405 12.03 11.22 22.54
C ALA A 405 12.87 9.95 22.67
N LYS A 406 12.46 9.00 23.50
CA LYS A 406 13.10 7.67 23.61
C LYS A 406 13.04 6.90 22.29
N THR A 407 11.91 6.98 21.58
CA THR A 407 11.76 6.36 20.26
C THR A 407 12.73 6.98 19.24
N LEU A 408 12.87 8.32 19.20
CA LEU A 408 13.84 8.99 18.33
C LEU A 408 15.27 8.57 18.62
N LEU A 409 15.63 8.41 19.91
CA LEU A 409 16.92 7.87 20.32
C LEU A 409 17.14 6.44 19.79
N ASN A 410 16.16 5.56 19.93
CA ASN A 410 16.18 4.18 19.43
C ASN A 410 16.22 4.08 17.89
N LEU A 411 15.75 5.12 17.20
CA LEU A 411 15.85 5.29 15.74
C LEU A 411 17.20 5.92 15.31
N GLY A 412 18.13 6.18 16.25
CA GLY A 412 19.48 6.65 15.96
C GLY A 412 19.62 8.15 15.75
N ARG A 413 18.64 8.98 16.19
CA ARG A 413 18.79 10.43 16.15
C ARG A 413 19.92 10.86 17.11
N LYS A 414 20.81 11.73 16.62
CA LYS A 414 21.93 12.24 17.42
C LYS A 414 21.55 13.49 18.23
N HIS A 415 20.76 14.35 17.61
CA HIS A 415 20.21 15.54 18.25
C HIS A 415 18.79 15.74 17.73
N ALA A 416 17.80 15.66 18.62
CA ALA A 416 16.41 15.85 18.28
C ALA A 416 15.64 16.51 19.42
N ILE A 417 14.54 17.15 19.08
CA ILE A 417 13.61 17.74 20.03
C ILE A 417 12.22 17.19 19.75
N VAL A 418 11.52 16.73 20.80
CA VAL A 418 10.09 16.56 20.82
C VAL A 418 9.49 17.75 21.56
N ALA A 419 8.71 18.57 20.85
CA ALA A 419 8.12 19.80 21.38
C ALA A 419 6.59 19.67 21.52
N HIS A 420 6.06 20.12 22.64
CA HIS A 420 4.64 20.21 22.91
C HIS A 420 4.31 21.58 23.49
N GLY A 421 3.59 22.41 22.74
CA GLY A 421 3.02 23.65 23.29
C GLY A 421 1.97 23.32 24.34
N MET A 422 2.09 23.94 25.53
CA MET A 422 1.12 23.72 26.62
C MET A 422 -0.29 24.18 26.25
N ASP A 423 -0.42 24.92 25.16
CA ASP A 423 -1.66 25.30 24.48
C ASP A 423 -2.22 24.22 23.54
N GLY A 424 -1.54 23.07 23.45
CA GLY A 424 -1.91 21.94 22.59
C GLY A 424 -1.27 21.98 21.19
N MET A 425 -0.36 22.92 20.92
CA MET A 425 0.32 23.07 19.63
C MET A 425 1.36 21.97 19.40
N ASP A 426 1.44 21.44 18.20
CA ASP A 426 2.48 20.52 17.74
C ASP A 426 3.69 21.24 17.10
N GLU A 427 4.08 22.37 17.69
CA GLU A 427 5.23 23.19 17.31
C GLU A 427 5.82 23.84 18.59
N ILE A 428 6.94 24.53 18.49
CA ILE A 428 7.39 25.41 19.58
C ILE A 428 6.48 26.64 19.61
N SER A 429 5.68 26.74 20.68
CA SER A 429 4.62 27.75 20.77
C SER A 429 5.15 29.15 21.03
N LEU A 430 4.49 30.14 20.40
CA LEU A 430 4.61 31.55 20.73
C LEU A 430 3.47 32.01 21.66
N CYS A 431 2.48 31.16 21.89
CA CYS A 431 1.27 31.52 22.64
C CYS A 431 1.32 31.05 24.10
N ASP A 432 2.10 30.01 24.40
CA ASP A 432 2.24 29.46 25.74
C ASP A 432 3.65 28.90 25.97
N GLU A 433 3.87 28.30 27.13
CA GLU A 433 5.05 27.48 27.43
C GLU A 433 5.13 26.31 26.44
N THR A 434 6.33 25.85 26.15
CA THR A 434 6.56 24.61 25.39
C THR A 434 7.33 23.63 26.26
N LEU A 435 6.79 22.43 26.42
CA LEU A 435 7.49 21.28 27.01
C LEU A 435 8.41 20.68 25.95
N ILE A 436 9.70 20.58 26.28
CA ILE A 436 10.74 20.04 25.41
C ILE A 436 11.29 18.76 26.02
N HIS A 437 11.36 17.70 25.20
CA HIS A 437 12.23 16.56 25.46
C HIS A 437 13.33 16.55 24.39
N GLU A 438 14.55 16.87 24.81
CA GLU A 438 15.71 16.98 23.93
C GLU A 438 16.55 15.71 24.00
N VAL A 439 16.71 15.04 22.85
CA VAL A 439 17.68 13.96 22.64
C VAL A 439 19.00 14.59 22.21
N LYS A 440 20.05 14.42 23.01
CA LYS A 440 21.39 14.91 22.67
C LYS A 440 22.44 14.04 23.31
N ASP A 441 23.46 13.65 22.53
CA ASP A 441 24.60 12.87 22.99
C ASP A 441 24.20 11.59 23.77
N GLY A 442 23.14 10.89 23.27
CA GLY A 442 22.61 9.67 23.89
C GLY A 442 21.81 9.87 25.18
N ARG A 443 21.51 11.12 25.54
CA ARG A 443 20.74 11.48 26.75
C ARG A 443 19.44 12.16 26.35
N ILE A 444 18.47 12.13 27.25
CA ILE A 444 17.21 12.85 27.11
C ILE A 444 17.15 13.86 28.27
N LEU A 445 16.89 15.12 27.93
CA LEU A 445 16.67 16.20 28.86
C LEU A 445 15.24 16.71 28.72
N GLU A 446 14.55 16.86 29.83
CA GLU A 446 13.24 17.51 29.89
C GLU A 446 13.37 18.90 30.47
N TYR A 447 12.76 19.87 29.79
CA TYR A 447 12.66 21.24 30.28
C TYR A 447 11.51 21.99 29.60
N LYS A 448 11.10 23.09 30.22
CA LYS A 448 10.12 24.01 29.64
C LYS A 448 10.79 25.31 29.21
N ILE A 449 10.26 25.86 28.15
CA ILE A 449 10.66 27.17 27.63
C ILE A 449 9.46 28.09 27.50
N THR A 450 9.70 29.40 27.51
CA THR A 450 8.70 30.45 27.23
C THR A 450 9.19 31.35 26.10
N PRO A 451 8.29 31.98 25.33
CA PRO A 451 8.67 32.93 24.29
C PRO A 451 9.52 34.07 24.79
N GLU A 452 9.25 34.54 26.01
CA GLU A 452 9.94 35.67 26.65
C GLU A 452 11.43 35.38 26.88
N GLN A 453 11.81 34.13 27.18
CA GLN A 453 13.22 33.72 27.33
C GLN A 453 14.03 33.96 26.05
N PHE A 454 13.36 34.00 24.89
CA PHE A 454 13.99 34.26 23.60
C PHE A 454 13.73 35.70 23.09
N GLY A 455 13.20 36.55 23.96
CA GLY A 455 12.93 37.96 23.65
C GLY A 455 11.78 38.14 22.65
N PHE A 456 10.77 37.29 22.72
CA PHE A 456 9.50 37.45 22.01
C PHE A 456 8.37 37.79 22.99
N THR A 457 7.38 38.49 22.50
CA THR A 457 6.13 38.74 23.23
C THR A 457 5.18 37.58 23.01
N ARG A 458 4.57 37.06 24.05
CA ARG A 458 3.54 36.04 23.97
C ARG A 458 2.39 36.54 23.11
N ALA A 459 1.97 35.71 22.15
CA ALA A 459 0.89 36.02 21.21
C ALA A 459 -0.42 35.32 21.59
N PHE A 460 -1.49 35.66 20.90
CA PHE A 460 -2.75 34.91 20.96
C PHE A 460 -2.86 33.97 19.75
N HIS A 461 -3.57 32.87 19.88
CA HIS A 461 -3.78 31.92 18.78
C HIS A 461 -4.32 32.56 17.50
N LYS A 462 -5.26 33.51 17.64
CA LYS A 462 -5.80 34.26 16.49
C LYS A 462 -4.75 34.99 15.68
N ASP A 463 -3.62 35.38 16.30
CA ASP A 463 -2.56 36.16 15.66
C ASP A 463 -1.65 35.28 14.78
N ILE A 464 -1.68 33.95 14.99
CA ILE A 464 -0.93 32.98 14.24
C ILE A 464 -1.84 32.05 13.41
N GLU A 465 -3.16 32.31 13.40
CA GLU A 465 -4.12 31.51 12.65
C GLU A 465 -3.83 31.56 11.15
N GLY A 466 -3.87 30.38 10.53
CA GLY A 466 -3.79 30.16 9.10
C GLY A 466 -5.17 30.05 8.47
N SER A 467 -5.19 29.88 7.16
CA SER A 467 -6.40 29.79 6.37
C SER A 467 -6.31 28.65 5.34
N ASN A 468 -6.78 28.87 4.13
CA ASN A 468 -6.63 27.93 3.02
C ASN A 468 -5.17 27.89 2.50
N ALA A 469 -4.87 26.94 1.63
CA ALA A 469 -3.50 26.72 1.11
C ALA A 469 -2.91 27.96 0.43
N ARG A 470 -3.73 28.69 -0.35
CA ARG A 470 -3.29 29.89 -1.07
C ARG A 470 -2.91 31.02 -0.12
N GLU A 471 -3.78 31.34 0.84
CA GLU A 471 -3.51 32.39 1.83
C GLU A 471 -2.30 32.04 2.71
N ASN A 472 -2.16 30.78 3.11
CA ASN A 472 -0.99 30.30 3.85
C ASN A 472 0.29 30.41 3.01
N ALA A 473 0.23 30.12 1.70
CA ALA A 473 1.35 30.31 0.79
C ALA A 473 1.74 31.79 0.68
N ASP A 474 0.77 32.71 0.65
CA ASP A 474 1.05 34.16 0.61
C ASP A 474 1.69 34.65 1.93
N VAL A 475 1.20 34.18 3.08
CA VAL A 475 1.82 34.44 4.39
C VAL A 475 3.27 33.94 4.42
N LEU A 476 3.50 32.73 3.91
CA LEU A 476 4.84 32.13 3.84
C LEU A 476 5.77 32.99 2.94
N ARG A 477 5.32 33.38 1.74
CA ARG A 477 6.09 34.28 0.86
C ARG A 477 6.44 35.58 1.56
N ALA A 478 5.45 36.22 2.21
CA ALA A 478 5.66 37.48 2.93
C ALA A 478 6.64 37.33 4.11
N THR A 479 6.58 36.16 4.82
CA THR A 479 7.55 35.82 5.88
C THR A 479 8.97 35.72 5.33
N LEU A 480 9.17 34.99 4.24
CA LEU A 480 10.51 34.80 3.64
C LEU A 480 11.08 36.05 3.01
N ARG A 481 10.21 37.01 2.59
CA ARG A 481 10.62 38.35 2.12
C ARG A 481 10.92 39.33 3.24
N GLY A 482 10.51 39.01 4.49
CA GLY A 482 10.60 39.94 5.60
C GLY A 482 9.61 41.12 5.51
N GLU A 483 8.51 40.94 4.77
CA GLU A 483 7.44 41.95 4.56
C GLU A 483 6.42 41.98 5.71
N ILE A 484 6.39 40.95 6.56
CA ILE A 484 5.52 40.88 7.73
C ILE A 484 6.33 40.93 9.03
N SER A 485 5.67 41.36 10.09
CA SER A 485 6.19 41.41 11.47
C SER A 485 5.10 40.90 12.42
N GLY A 486 5.44 40.76 13.70
CA GLY A 486 4.54 40.27 14.74
C GLY A 486 4.42 38.74 14.77
N ALA A 487 3.36 38.22 15.36
CA ALA A 487 3.25 36.84 15.80
C ALA A 487 3.56 35.80 14.71
N LYS A 488 3.07 35.98 13.47
CA LYS A 488 3.33 35.03 12.36
C LYS A 488 4.80 34.98 11.95
N PHE A 489 5.50 36.11 12.01
CA PHE A 489 6.93 36.16 11.76
C PHE A 489 7.70 35.57 12.94
N ASP A 490 7.35 35.97 14.15
CA ASP A 490 8.06 35.63 15.37
C ASP A 490 8.03 34.12 15.65
N ILE A 491 6.87 33.43 15.44
CA ILE A 491 6.78 31.99 15.64
C ILE A 491 7.65 31.23 14.64
N VAL A 492 7.74 31.68 13.39
CA VAL A 492 8.61 31.04 12.38
C VAL A 492 10.10 31.26 12.76
N VAL A 493 10.47 32.46 13.20
CA VAL A 493 11.83 32.74 13.67
C VAL A 493 12.16 31.88 14.89
N LEU A 494 11.25 31.77 15.88
CA LEU A 494 11.44 30.96 17.09
C LEU A 494 11.70 29.48 16.73
N ASN A 495 10.89 28.89 15.86
CA ASN A 495 11.10 27.52 15.41
C ASN A 495 12.40 27.36 14.58
N ALA A 496 12.77 28.35 13.78
CA ALA A 496 14.03 28.34 13.03
C ALA A 496 15.26 28.42 13.93
N MET A 497 15.20 29.18 15.06
CA MET A 497 16.26 29.22 16.07
C MET A 497 16.59 27.86 16.62
N PHE A 498 15.55 27.09 17.01
CA PHE A 498 15.72 25.72 17.49
C PHE A 498 16.16 24.79 16.36
N GLY A 499 15.68 24.98 15.13
CA GLY A 499 16.12 24.22 13.97
C GLY A 499 17.63 24.33 13.72
N LEU A 500 18.18 25.54 13.76
CA LEU A 500 19.61 25.76 13.60
C LEU A 500 20.44 25.23 14.78
N TYR A 501 19.91 25.29 16.00
CA TYR A 501 20.51 24.69 17.17
C TYR A 501 20.59 23.17 17.06
N VAL A 502 19.47 22.50 16.76
CA VAL A 502 19.42 21.04 16.60
C VAL A 502 20.28 20.58 15.42
N ALA A 503 20.37 21.36 14.35
CA ALA A 503 21.28 21.11 13.22
C ALA A 503 22.77 21.37 13.55
N ASN A 504 23.11 21.72 14.80
CA ASN A 504 24.46 22.04 15.27
C ASN A 504 25.14 23.21 14.51
N LYS A 505 24.32 24.17 14.02
CA LYS A 505 24.86 25.40 13.41
C LYS A 505 25.21 26.47 14.46
N PHE A 506 24.53 26.42 15.60
CA PHE A 506 24.75 27.28 16.75
C PHE A 506 24.76 26.45 18.05
N SER A 507 25.47 26.93 19.07
CA SER A 507 25.57 26.25 20.37
C SER A 507 24.36 26.48 21.28
N SER A 508 23.51 27.47 20.95
CA SER A 508 22.21 27.71 21.61
C SER A 508 21.21 28.32 20.64
N PRO A 509 19.89 28.13 20.88
CA PRO A 509 18.87 28.74 20.04
C PRO A 509 18.98 30.28 20.01
N MET A 510 19.27 30.92 21.13
CA MET A 510 19.37 32.37 21.24
C MET A 510 20.41 32.97 20.28
N GLN A 511 21.52 32.31 20.05
CA GLN A 511 22.57 32.80 19.13
C GLN A 511 22.12 32.84 17.67
N ALA A 512 21.09 32.03 17.31
CA ALA A 512 20.58 31.97 15.95
C ALA A 512 19.62 33.14 15.61
N LYS A 513 19.02 33.83 16.60
CA LYS A 513 17.96 34.83 16.40
C LYS A 513 18.38 35.93 15.43
N GLU A 514 19.44 36.70 15.77
CA GLU A 514 19.89 37.83 14.96
C GLU A 514 20.38 37.38 13.56
N PRO A 515 21.15 36.30 13.38
CA PRO A 515 21.48 35.75 12.07
C PRO A 515 20.27 35.43 11.20
N ILE A 516 19.20 34.82 11.75
CA ILE A 516 17.96 34.51 11.01
C ILE A 516 17.30 35.81 10.55
N ILE A 517 17.07 36.75 11.48
CA ILE A 517 16.43 38.05 11.17
C ILE A 517 17.22 38.78 10.09
N ARG A 518 18.54 38.81 10.19
CA ARG A 518 19.42 39.43 9.19
C ARG A 518 19.30 38.74 7.83
N ALA A 519 19.32 37.41 7.78
CA ALA A 519 19.19 36.64 6.54
C ALA A 519 17.85 36.92 5.84
N ILE A 520 16.76 37.02 6.60
CA ILE A 520 15.43 37.37 6.06
C ILE A 520 15.42 38.83 5.56
N LYS A 521 15.83 39.78 6.40
CA LYS A 521 15.79 41.22 6.08
C LYS A 521 16.73 41.64 4.95
N SER A 522 17.84 40.94 4.76
CA SER A 522 18.75 41.19 3.63
C SER A 522 18.22 40.62 2.30
N GLY A 523 17.12 39.88 2.30
CA GLY A 523 16.58 39.23 1.13
C GLY A 523 17.25 37.88 0.77
N ALA A 524 18.28 37.45 1.51
CA ALA A 524 19.00 36.20 1.20
C ALA A 524 18.10 34.95 1.25
N VAL A 525 17.18 34.91 2.21
CA VAL A 525 16.20 33.82 2.30
C VAL A 525 15.22 33.81 1.12
N TRP A 526 14.79 35.02 0.70
CA TRP A 526 13.91 35.14 -0.47
C TRP A 526 14.62 34.78 -1.78
N GLU A 527 15.85 35.21 -1.97
CA GLU A 527 16.67 34.85 -3.13
C GLU A 527 16.87 33.30 -3.20
N TYR A 528 17.14 32.68 -2.05
CA TYR A 528 17.21 31.21 -1.96
C TYR A 528 15.88 30.58 -2.39
N PHE A 529 14.75 31.05 -1.85
CA PHE A 529 13.42 30.51 -2.22
C PHE A 529 13.14 30.63 -3.73
N GLN A 530 13.45 31.78 -4.34
CA GLN A 530 13.27 31.98 -5.78
C GLN A 530 14.13 31.02 -6.59
N LYS A 531 15.39 30.81 -6.20
CA LYS A 531 16.29 29.83 -6.83
C LYS A 531 15.77 28.40 -6.67
N TYR A 532 15.19 28.09 -5.51
CA TYR A 532 14.58 26.78 -5.26
C TYR A 532 13.39 26.54 -6.20
N ILE A 533 12.44 27.48 -6.26
CA ILE A 533 11.25 27.37 -7.12
C ILE A 533 11.60 27.31 -8.61
N ALA A 534 12.64 28.02 -9.04
CA ALA A 534 13.09 28.00 -10.45
C ALA A 534 13.48 26.60 -10.97
N ASN A 535 13.70 25.61 -10.09
CA ASN A 535 13.94 24.22 -10.52
C ASN A 535 12.67 23.49 -10.98
N PHE A 536 11.49 24.07 -10.79
CA PHE A 536 10.20 23.49 -11.16
C PHE A 536 9.52 24.21 -12.33
N ALA A 537 10.11 25.30 -12.82
CA ALA A 537 9.62 26.10 -13.95
C ALA A 537 9.74 25.38 -15.30
#